data_10c0351d515aba7b171cc9ed925b3f10
#
_entry.id   10c0351d515aba7b171cc9ed925b3f10
#
_cell.length_a   1.000
_cell.length_b   1.000
_cell.length_c   1.000
_cell.angle_alpha   90.00
_cell.angle_beta   90.00
_cell.angle_gamma   90.00
#
_symmetry.space_group_name_H-M   'P 1'
#
loop_
_entity.id
_entity.type
_entity.pdbx_description
1 polymer ?
#
loop_
_entity_poly.entity_id
_entity_poly.type
_entity_poly.pdbx_seq_one_letter_code
_entity_poly.pdbx_strand_id
1 'polypeptide(L)'
;TQGKLAVTEMGGKNAIIVTANADLDEAVSGCLQSAYGHAGQKCSAASRILVDERIAPQFLERFAGAARDLQLGPAETPGTRVNPVISREDQHRLREAARACGDEARQAGGRVLVDRSEDPGIDGSFAVGPCAFLLPAQAGMLPQSLAQRELFGPIVHVLPVRDLDQAVDLFCGTEYALTGGIYAQSQDDIDSLSERLLCGNLYVNRPITGARVAVEPFGGFRMSGTGPKAGGREYLAVFYRHPVVTAPPDAEALAVLRDLERLEPGETPVHHAPWPDVSPADGLRLAVDLRESVAKLAELLPSEAVHAAGAVADVAVQQLPGLWDKSDGNRMIPGQDSFNRWSVPRGPVAVLVGRRVPGTSTVAQVTAALATGNPVRVLACSKAALRTWQAVAEVLGAGDRLEVRAIGSGEALAEALADPRLATVVIDGAAVDWSAALPLACAVPPGQDHLRAIRLAQGSRRAEALVRDHLHCRSFAVHTMRHGAPLAL
;
A
#
# COMPACT_ATOMS: atom_id res chain seq x y z
N THR A 1 -17.30 8.57 -13.68
CA THR A 1 -18.30 7.68 -13.03
C THR A 1 -18.83 8.35 -11.78
N GLN A 2 -19.80 9.25 -11.93
CA GLN A 2 -20.38 10.00 -10.80
C GLN A 2 -21.01 9.04 -9.80
N GLY A 3 -20.56 9.10 -8.54
CA GLY A 3 -21.17 8.37 -7.42
C GLY A 3 -20.90 6.87 -7.37
N LYS A 4 -20.00 6.32 -8.18
CA LYS A 4 -19.59 4.90 -8.10
C LYS A 4 -18.32 4.77 -7.27
N LEU A 5 -18.31 3.83 -6.34
CA LEU A 5 -17.10 3.41 -5.64
C LEU A 5 -16.30 2.47 -6.55
N ALA A 6 -15.02 2.77 -6.74
CA ALA A 6 -14.08 1.87 -7.41
C ALA A 6 -13.23 1.16 -6.36
N VAL A 7 -13.28 -0.16 -6.38
CA VAL A 7 -12.35 -1.02 -5.64
C VAL A 7 -11.49 -1.73 -6.67
N THR A 8 -10.20 -1.54 -6.60
CA THR A 8 -9.26 -2.11 -7.57
C THR A 8 -8.38 -3.15 -6.90
N GLU A 9 -8.29 -4.32 -7.53
CA GLU A 9 -7.36 -5.39 -7.20
C GLU A 9 -6.41 -5.54 -8.40
N MET A 10 -5.16 -5.12 -8.24
CA MET A 10 -4.20 -5.02 -9.33
C MET A 10 -2.98 -5.89 -9.08
N GLY A 11 -1.94 -5.70 -9.86
CA GLY A 11 -0.74 -6.51 -9.86
C GLY A 11 0.15 -6.35 -8.64
N GLY A 12 1.30 -7.04 -8.69
CA GLY A 12 2.30 -7.00 -7.64
C GLY A 12 3.69 -7.38 -8.14
N LYS A 13 4.73 -6.82 -7.53
CA LYS A 13 6.11 -7.25 -7.71
C LYS A 13 6.63 -7.87 -6.41
N ASN A 14 5.98 -8.96 -6.03
CA ASN A 14 6.11 -9.58 -4.72
C ASN A 14 7.49 -10.20 -4.49
N ALA A 15 7.98 -10.08 -3.25
CA ALA A 15 9.28 -10.62 -2.88
C ALA A 15 9.20 -11.54 -1.66
N ILE A 16 10.13 -12.48 -1.58
CA ILE A 16 10.37 -13.32 -0.41
C ILE A 16 11.77 -13.02 0.09
N ILE A 17 11.92 -12.73 1.38
CA ILE A 17 13.21 -12.59 2.06
C ILE A 17 13.55 -13.92 2.70
N VAL A 18 14.77 -14.40 2.42
CA VAL A 18 15.33 -15.62 3.05
C VAL A 18 16.54 -15.19 3.87
N THR A 19 16.38 -15.21 5.19
CA THR A 19 17.43 -14.78 6.14
C THR A 19 18.51 -15.85 6.32
N ALA A 20 19.67 -15.47 6.87
CA ALA A 20 20.77 -16.39 7.10
C ALA A 20 20.44 -17.59 8.01
N ASN A 21 19.45 -17.43 8.88
CA ASN A 21 19.00 -18.48 9.80
C ASN A 21 17.76 -19.25 9.32
N ALA A 22 17.32 -19.01 8.07
CA ALA A 22 16.16 -19.70 7.52
C ALA A 22 16.38 -21.22 7.42
N ASP A 23 15.32 -21.99 7.57
CA ASP A 23 15.32 -23.38 7.13
C ASP A 23 15.36 -23.43 5.61
N LEU A 24 16.47 -23.91 5.04
CA LEU A 24 16.69 -23.86 3.59
C LEU A 24 15.74 -24.75 2.81
N ASP A 25 15.34 -25.89 3.37
CA ASP A 25 14.45 -26.83 2.66
C ASP A 25 13.02 -26.29 2.63
N GLU A 26 12.54 -25.71 3.73
CA GLU A 26 11.27 -24.99 3.76
C GLU A 26 11.30 -23.75 2.84
N ALA A 27 12.37 -22.95 2.89
CA ALA A 27 12.50 -21.75 2.09
C ALA A 27 12.53 -22.07 0.59
N VAL A 28 13.31 -23.07 0.15
CA VAL A 28 13.35 -23.51 -1.24
C VAL A 28 11.99 -24.00 -1.71
N SER A 29 11.37 -24.90 -0.94
CA SER A 29 10.04 -25.45 -1.28
C SER A 29 8.98 -24.36 -1.38
N GLY A 30 8.94 -23.44 -0.42
CA GLY A 30 7.98 -22.35 -0.39
C GLY A 30 8.22 -21.30 -1.48
N CYS A 31 9.47 -21.00 -1.79
CA CYS A 31 9.83 -20.11 -2.91
C CYS A 31 9.40 -20.72 -4.26
N LEU A 32 9.66 -22.01 -4.48
CA LEU A 32 9.23 -22.71 -5.71
C LEU A 32 7.72 -22.69 -5.86
N GLN A 33 6.97 -23.02 -4.81
CA GLN A 33 5.52 -23.00 -4.85
C GLN A 33 4.97 -21.59 -5.07
N SER A 34 5.58 -20.59 -4.47
CA SER A 34 5.17 -19.18 -4.61
C SER A 34 5.46 -18.61 -5.99
N ALA A 35 6.59 -18.99 -6.61
CA ALA A 35 7.03 -18.47 -7.89
C ALA A 35 6.36 -19.19 -9.08
N TYR A 36 6.21 -20.51 -9.01
CA TYR A 36 5.86 -21.30 -10.17
C TYR A 36 4.47 -21.96 -10.10
N GLY A 37 3.84 -21.96 -8.93
CA GLY A 37 2.45 -22.40 -8.81
C GLY A 37 1.52 -21.60 -9.71
N HIS A 38 0.59 -22.27 -10.44
CA HIS A 38 -0.26 -21.66 -11.47
C HIS A 38 0.54 -20.94 -12.57
N ALA A 39 1.70 -21.47 -12.95
CA ALA A 39 2.62 -20.87 -13.91
C ALA A 39 3.04 -19.42 -13.54
N GLY A 40 3.07 -19.08 -12.26
CA GLY A 40 3.36 -17.73 -11.79
C GLY A 40 2.31 -16.66 -12.16
N GLN A 41 1.18 -17.07 -12.74
CA GLN A 41 0.10 -16.17 -13.16
C GLN A 41 -0.92 -15.94 -12.05
N LYS A 42 -0.42 -15.49 -10.90
CA LYS A 42 -1.20 -14.97 -9.76
C LYS A 42 -0.66 -13.60 -9.38
N CYS A 43 -1.55 -12.69 -9.06
CA CYS A 43 -1.16 -11.36 -8.52
C CYS A 43 -0.27 -11.49 -7.27
N SER A 44 -0.45 -12.56 -6.47
CA SER A 44 0.33 -12.86 -5.27
C SER A 44 1.59 -13.71 -5.52
N ALA A 45 1.91 -14.11 -6.76
CA ALA A 45 3.08 -14.95 -7.03
C ALA A 45 4.39 -14.23 -6.69
N ALA A 46 5.37 -14.98 -6.18
CA ALA A 46 6.72 -14.44 -5.96
C ALA A 46 7.43 -14.23 -7.31
N SER A 47 7.95 -13.05 -7.52
CA SER A 47 8.74 -12.71 -8.69
C SER A 47 10.14 -12.22 -8.34
N ARG A 48 10.43 -12.05 -7.04
CA ARG A 48 11.76 -11.76 -6.48
C ARG A 48 12.02 -12.62 -5.25
N ILE A 49 13.25 -13.09 -5.11
CA ILE A 49 13.75 -13.77 -3.90
C ILE A 49 14.99 -12.99 -3.45
N LEU A 50 14.93 -12.44 -2.25
CA LEU A 50 15.99 -11.68 -1.61
C LEU A 50 16.65 -12.60 -0.60
N VAL A 51 17.81 -13.12 -0.93
CA VAL A 51 18.50 -14.15 -0.11
C VAL A 51 19.75 -13.58 0.54
N ASP A 52 19.92 -13.81 1.84
CA ASP A 52 21.13 -13.41 2.55
C ASP A 52 22.37 -14.01 1.89
N GLU A 53 23.39 -13.19 1.60
CA GLU A 53 24.58 -13.60 0.85
C GLU A 53 25.34 -14.75 1.50
N ARG A 54 25.27 -14.89 2.83
CA ARG A 54 25.95 -15.96 3.60
C ARG A 54 25.42 -17.34 3.25
N ILE A 55 24.17 -17.47 2.90
CA ILE A 55 23.50 -18.72 2.53
C ILE A 55 23.17 -18.81 1.04
N ALA A 56 23.37 -17.72 0.29
CA ALA A 56 23.03 -17.65 -1.12
C ALA A 56 23.62 -18.79 -1.96
N PRO A 57 24.89 -19.21 -1.83
CA PRO A 57 25.42 -20.30 -2.64
C PRO A 57 24.64 -21.60 -2.47
N GLN A 58 24.32 -21.99 -1.23
CA GLN A 58 23.58 -23.22 -0.92
C GLN A 58 22.10 -23.10 -1.36
N PHE A 59 21.49 -21.94 -1.13
CA PHE A 59 20.12 -21.67 -1.57
C PHE A 59 19.99 -21.75 -3.09
N LEU A 60 20.89 -21.08 -3.83
CA LEU A 60 20.88 -21.05 -5.30
C LEU A 60 21.04 -22.45 -5.91
N GLU A 61 21.93 -23.27 -5.36
CA GLU A 61 22.15 -24.65 -5.81
C GLU A 61 20.85 -25.48 -5.65
N ARG A 62 20.25 -25.49 -4.45
CA ARG A 62 19.03 -26.25 -4.15
C ARG A 62 17.85 -25.73 -4.95
N PHE A 63 17.66 -24.40 -4.98
CA PHE A 63 16.55 -23.78 -5.70
C PHE A 63 16.60 -24.06 -7.19
N ALA A 64 17.78 -23.85 -7.82
CA ALA A 64 17.95 -24.10 -9.23
C ALA A 64 17.83 -25.58 -9.60
N GLY A 65 18.35 -26.49 -8.76
CA GLY A 65 18.17 -27.93 -8.92
C GLY A 65 16.69 -28.31 -8.93
N ALA A 66 15.99 -27.94 -7.86
CA ALA A 66 14.57 -28.26 -7.73
C ALA A 66 13.69 -27.59 -8.80
N ALA A 67 14.02 -26.36 -9.25
CA ALA A 67 13.29 -25.69 -10.33
C ALA A 67 13.45 -26.41 -11.69
N ARG A 68 14.64 -27.00 -11.95
CA ARG A 68 14.84 -27.82 -13.17
C ARG A 68 14.01 -29.09 -13.16
N ASP A 69 13.77 -29.67 -11.98
CA ASP A 69 13.05 -30.93 -11.83
C ASP A 69 11.52 -30.76 -11.78
N LEU A 70 11.02 -29.52 -11.75
CA LEU A 70 9.57 -29.29 -11.75
C LEU A 70 8.90 -29.84 -13.01
N GLN A 71 7.93 -30.70 -12.83
CA GLN A 71 7.19 -31.30 -13.93
C GLN A 71 6.21 -30.29 -14.53
N LEU A 72 6.36 -30.06 -15.84
CA LEU A 72 5.41 -29.30 -16.66
C LEU A 72 4.32 -30.23 -17.17
N GLY A 73 3.08 -29.74 -17.16
CA GLY A 73 2.00 -30.56 -17.71
C GLY A 73 0.61 -29.97 -17.48
N PRO A 74 -0.43 -30.62 -18.03
CA PRO A 74 -1.80 -30.29 -17.73
C PRO A 74 -2.12 -30.55 -16.27
N ALA A 75 -3.09 -29.81 -15.72
CA ALA A 75 -3.44 -29.86 -14.29
C ALA A 75 -3.95 -31.25 -13.84
N GLU A 76 -4.57 -31.99 -14.74
CA GLU A 76 -5.10 -33.32 -14.50
C GLU A 76 -4.02 -34.42 -14.45
N THR A 77 -2.80 -34.12 -14.87
CA THR A 77 -1.70 -35.11 -14.81
C THR A 77 -1.08 -35.15 -13.43
N PRO A 78 -1.11 -36.29 -12.73
CA PRO A 78 -0.49 -36.42 -11.42
C PRO A 78 1.01 -36.05 -11.47
N GLY A 79 1.45 -35.26 -10.49
CA GLY A 79 2.84 -34.80 -10.39
C GLY A 79 3.11 -33.48 -11.10
N THR A 80 2.23 -32.97 -11.95
CA THR A 80 2.37 -31.65 -12.56
C THR A 80 2.47 -30.56 -11.50
N ARG A 81 3.47 -29.70 -11.63
CA ARG A 81 3.74 -28.59 -10.73
C ARG A 81 3.63 -27.22 -11.43
N VAL A 82 3.88 -27.18 -12.73
CA VAL A 82 3.79 -25.98 -13.55
C VAL A 82 2.84 -26.26 -14.71
N ASN A 83 1.73 -25.56 -14.73
CA ASN A 83 0.70 -25.69 -15.75
C ASN A 83 1.01 -24.79 -16.95
N PRO A 84 0.35 -24.98 -18.11
CA PRO A 84 0.39 -24.03 -19.20
C PRO A 84 -0.05 -22.63 -18.76
N VAL A 85 0.51 -21.60 -19.39
CA VAL A 85 0.05 -20.23 -19.23
C VAL A 85 -1.30 -20.02 -19.92
N ILE A 86 -1.96 -18.90 -19.63
CA ILE A 86 -3.37 -18.69 -19.96
C ILE A 86 -3.66 -18.60 -21.47
N SER A 87 -2.68 -18.16 -22.27
CA SER A 87 -2.85 -17.98 -23.72
C SER A 87 -1.55 -18.15 -24.51
N ARG A 88 -1.67 -18.29 -25.84
CA ARG A 88 -0.52 -18.29 -26.76
C ARG A 88 0.19 -16.93 -26.79
N GLU A 89 -0.56 -15.85 -26.63
CA GLU A 89 0.00 -14.50 -26.56
C GLU A 89 0.87 -14.34 -25.31
N ASP A 90 0.40 -14.81 -24.16
CA ASP A 90 1.19 -14.84 -22.93
C ASP A 90 2.43 -15.73 -23.07
N GLN A 91 2.32 -16.89 -23.70
CA GLN A 91 3.49 -17.74 -23.95
C GLN A 91 4.56 -16.99 -24.73
N HIS A 92 4.19 -16.31 -25.82
CA HIS A 92 5.14 -15.54 -26.63
C HIS A 92 5.78 -14.40 -25.83
N ARG A 93 4.96 -13.59 -25.19
CA ARG A 93 5.40 -12.47 -24.33
C ARG A 93 6.33 -12.92 -23.22
N LEU A 94 6.04 -14.04 -22.56
CA LEU A 94 6.84 -14.55 -21.45
C LEU A 94 8.16 -15.17 -21.92
N ARG A 95 8.20 -15.80 -23.08
CA ARG A 95 9.45 -16.27 -23.70
C ARG A 95 10.37 -15.10 -24.06
N GLU A 96 9.81 -14.03 -24.62
CA GLU A 96 10.57 -12.80 -24.88
C GLU A 96 11.08 -12.16 -23.58
N ALA A 97 10.22 -12.09 -22.54
CA ALA A 97 10.60 -11.59 -21.23
C ALA A 97 11.72 -12.43 -20.59
N ALA A 98 11.67 -13.76 -20.69
CA ALA A 98 12.73 -14.65 -20.18
C ALA A 98 14.07 -14.40 -20.86
N ARG A 99 14.08 -14.23 -22.19
CA ARG A 99 15.30 -13.87 -22.93
C ARG A 99 15.87 -12.52 -22.46
N ALA A 100 15.00 -11.50 -22.35
CA ALA A 100 15.40 -10.17 -21.88
C ALA A 100 15.94 -10.20 -20.45
N CYS A 101 15.33 -10.96 -19.52
CA CYS A 101 15.85 -11.17 -18.17
C CYS A 101 17.22 -11.86 -18.18
N GLY A 102 17.42 -12.82 -19.08
CA GLY A 102 18.71 -13.49 -19.25
C GLY A 102 19.81 -12.54 -19.74
N ASP A 103 19.49 -11.64 -20.66
CA ASP A 103 20.42 -10.63 -21.18
C ASP A 103 20.73 -9.58 -20.09
N GLU A 104 19.72 -9.09 -19.38
CA GLU A 104 19.89 -8.19 -18.24
C GLU A 104 20.81 -8.81 -17.18
N ALA A 105 20.55 -10.07 -16.81
CA ALA A 105 21.35 -10.76 -15.82
C ALA A 105 22.83 -10.83 -16.22
N ARG A 106 23.14 -11.20 -17.46
CA ARG A 106 24.51 -11.25 -17.97
C ARG A 106 25.17 -9.87 -18.01
N GLN A 107 24.46 -8.84 -18.49
CA GLN A 107 24.97 -7.47 -18.57
C GLN A 107 25.25 -6.88 -17.19
N ALA A 108 24.45 -7.23 -16.18
CA ALA A 108 24.62 -6.77 -14.80
C ALA A 108 25.69 -7.53 -14.01
N GLY A 109 26.38 -8.51 -14.61
CA GLY A 109 27.35 -9.36 -13.91
C GLY A 109 26.73 -10.49 -13.09
N GLY A 110 25.45 -10.76 -13.30
CA GLY A 110 24.74 -11.92 -12.78
C GLY A 110 24.81 -13.13 -13.71
N ARG A 111 23.83 -14.02 -13.62
CA ARG A 111 23.75 -15.21 -14.49
C ARG A 111 22.35 -15.79 -14.57
N VAL A 112 22.11 -16.57 -15.62
CA VAL A 112 20.94 -17.44 -15.74
C VAL A 112 21.12 -18.65 -14.81
N LEU A 113 20.19 -18.87 -13.89
CA LEU A 113 20.17 -20.02 -12.99
C LEU A 113 19.39 -21.19 -13.63
N VAL A 114 18.21 -20.87 -14.15
CA VAL A 114 17.32 -21.79 -14.85
C VAL A 114 16.63 -21.03 -15.97
N ASP A 115 16.58 -21.59 -17.14
CA ASP A 115 15.75 -21.13 -18.25
C ASP A 115 15.14 -22.33 -18.96
N ARG A 116 13.87 -22.54 -18.69
CA ARG A 116 13.05 -23.59 -19.32
C ARG A 116 11.89 -22.96 -20.11
N SER A 117 12.03 -21.68 -20.49
CA SER A 117 10.99 -20.94 -21.22
C SER A 117 10.63 -21.57 -22.58
N GLU A 118 11.62 -22.23 -23.20
CA GLU A 118 11.45 -22.89 -24.51
C GLU A 118 11.26 -24.40 -24.39
N ASP A 119 11.12 -24.95 -23.18
CA ASP A 119 10.84 -26.37 -23.05
C ASP A 119 9.65 -26.75 -23.91
N PRO A 120 9.76 -27.84 -24.67
CA PRO A 120 8.64 -28.32 -25.49
C PRO A 120 7.50 -28.66 -24.53
N GLY A 121 6.43 -27.88 -24.66
CA GLY A 121 5.22 -28.16 -23.90
C GLY A 121 4.59 -29.47 -24.39
N ILE A 122 3.54 -29.87 -23.73
CA ILE A 122 2.65 -30.90 -24.19
C ILE A 122 2.03 -30.40 -25.50
N ASP A 123 1.93 -31.28 -26.50
CA ASP A 123 1.37 -30.97 -27.81
C ASP A 123 0.12 -30.10 -27.73
N GLY A 124 0.20 -28.89 -28.32
CA GLY A 124 -0.88 -27.91 -28.33
C GLY A 124 -1.02 -27.05 -27.09
N SER A 125 -0.20 -27.22 -26.04
CA SER A 125 -0.25 -26.41 -24.85
C SER A 125 0.56 -25.10 -24.97
N PHE A 126 0.19 -24.11 -24.16
CA PHE A 126 0.92 -22.83 -24.04
C PHE A 126 1.95 -22.89 -22.90
N ALA A 127 2.81 -23.91 -22.89
CA ALA A 127 3.77 -24.10 -21.81
C ALA A 127 4.88 -23.05 -21.82
N VAL A 128 5.21 -22.58 -20.63
CA VAL A 128 6.43 -21.82 -20.29
C VAL A 128 6.96 -22.42 -19.01
N GLY A 129 8.16 -22.98 -19.05
CA GLY A 129 8.77 -23.59 -17.88
C GLY A 129 9.38 -22.57 -16.92
N PRO A 130 9.83 -23.04 -15.75
CA PRO A 130 10.46 -22.21 -14.74
C PRO A 130 11.69 -21.46 -15.25
N CYS A 131 11.75 -20.15 -14.98
CA CYS A 131 12.91 -19.32 -15.26
C CYS A 131 13.39 -18.62 -13.99
N ALA A 132 14.68 -18.62 -13.73
CA ALA A 132 15.32 -17.97 -12.60
C ALA A 132 16.60 -17.25 -13.03
N PHE A 133 16.74 -16.01 -12.63
CA PHE A 133 17.84 -15.15 -13.00
C PHE A 133 18.49 -14.55 -11.75
N LEU A 134 19.81 -14.72 -11.62
CA LEU A 134 20.59 -14.10 -10.55
C LEU A 134 20.96 -12.68 -10.98
N LEU A 135 20.59 -11.71 -10.16
CA LEU A 135 20.98 -10.31 -10.33
C LEU A 135 21.72 -9.81 -9.11
N PRO A 136 22.77 -8.97 -9.27
CA PRO A 136 23.28 -8.18 -8.16
C PRO A 136 22.19 -7.28 -7.59
N ALA A 137 22.17 -7.10 -6.27
CA ALA A 137 21.15 -6.30 -5.58
C ALA A 137 20.98 -4.90 -6.18
N GLN A 138 22.10 -4.22 -6.46
CA GLN A 138 22.11 -2.87 -7.03
C GLN A 138 21.44 -2.80 -8.41
N ALA A 139 21.64 -3.82 -9.24
CA ALA A 139 21.01 -3.87 -10.57
C ALA A 139 19.50 -4.05 -10.46
N GLY A 140 19.04 -4.87 -9.51
CA GLY A 140 17.61 -5.07 -9.26
C GLY A 140 16.87 -3.85 -8.71
N MET A 141 17.58 -2.85 -8.19
CA MET A 141 17.01 -1.58 -7.72
C MET A 141 16.81 -0.54 -8.84
N LEU A 142 17.42 -0.73 -10.00
CA LEU A 142 17.32 0.24 -11.10
C LEU A 142 15.89 0.31 -11.62
N PRO A 143 15.31 1.50 -11.83
CA PRO A 143 13.92 1.66 -12.28
C PRO A 143 13.60 0.93 -13.60
N GLN A 144 14.58 0.82 -14.50
CA GLN A 144 14.44 0.12 -15.78
C GLN A 144 14.59 -1.39 -15.68
N SER A 145 15.02 -1.93 -14.52
CA SER A 145 15.22 -3.37 -14.34
C SER A 145 13.91 -4.15 -14.50
N LEU A 146 13.99 -5.31 -15.14
CA LEU A 146 12.86 -6.26 -15.21
C LEU A 146 12.51 -6.83 -13.82
N ALA A 147 13.43 -6.74 -12.85
CA ALA A 147 13.15 -7.05 -11.45
C ALA A 147 12.20 -6.03 -10.78
N GLN A 148 11.89 -4.89 -11.42
CA GLN A 148 10.89 -3.91 -10.96
C GLN A 148 9.53 -4.06 -11.66
N ARG A 149 9.45 -4.77 -12.78
CA ARG A 149 8.23 -4.89 -13.60
C ARG A 149 7.50 -6.20 -13.32
N GLU A 150 6.19 -6.15 -13.20
CA GLU A 150 5.37 -7.36 -13.16
C GLU A 150 5.37 -8.05 -14.53
N LEU A 151 5.86 -9.28 -14.57
CA LEU A 151 5.90 -10.09 -15.79
C LEU A 151 4.72 -11.05 -15.89
N PHE A 152 4.10 -11.39 -14.76
CA PHE A 152 2.94 -12.27 -14.65
C PHE A 152 3.13 -13.64 -15.32
N GLY A 153 4.16 -14.36 -14.88
CA GLY A 153 4.55 -15.65 -15.42
C GLY A 153 5.61 -16.37 -14.55
N PRO A 154 6.08 -17.55 -14.94
CA PRO A 154 7.00 -18.37 -14.14
C PRO A 154 8.45 -17.87 -14.22
N ILE A 155 8.64 -16.58 -13.93
CA ILE A 155 9.91 -15.87 -14.02
C ILE A 155 10.24 -15.22 -12.66
N VAL A 156 11.39 -15.56 -12.11
CA VAL A 156 11.83 -15.03 -10.81
C VAL A 156 13.26 -14.48 -10.90
N HIS A 157 13.48 -13.35 -10.22
CA HIS A 157 14.81 -12.80 -9.99
C HIS A 157 15.29 -13.15 -8.59
N VAL A 158 16.51 -13.67 -8.47
CA VAL A 158 17.15 -13.94 -7.17
C VAL A 158 18.22 -12.90 -6.96
N LEU A 159 18.13 -12.19 -5.82
CA LEU A 159 19.03 -11.08 -5.49
C LEU A 159 19.69 -11.37 -4.13
N PRO A 160 20.98 -11.70 -4.11
CA PRO A 160 21.72 -11.78 -2.85
C PRO A 160 21.77 -10.42 -2.16
N VAL A 161 21.53 -10.39 -0.85
CA VAL A 161 21.53 -9.20 -0.01
C VAL A 161 22.55 -9.32 1.12
N ARG A 162 23.22 -8.22 1.47
CA ARG A 162 24.24 -8.17 2.52
C ARG A 162 23.63 -8.31 3.92
N ASP A 163 22.49 -7.66 4.12
CA ASP A 163 21.85 -7.46 5.41
C ASP A 163 20.34 -7.25 5.24
N LEU A 164 19.65 -7.18 6.38
CA LEU A 164 18.19 -6.96 6.39
C LEU A 164 17.78 -5.56 5.90
N ASP A 165 18.63 -4.55 6.07
CA ASP A 165 18.34 -3.19 5.61
C ASP A 165 18.28 -3.16 4.09
N GLN A 166 19.27 -3.73 3.41
CA GLN A 166 19.24 -3.84 1.96
C GLN A 166 18.08 -4.72 1.46
N ALA A 167 17.72 -5.76 2.21
CA ALA A 167 16.55 -6.57 1.87
C ALA A 167 15.26 -5.76 1.94
N VAL A 168 15.08 -4.92 2.97
CA VAL A 168 13.91 -4.03 3.13
C VAL A 168 13.88 -2.98 2.02
N ASP A 169 15.01 -2.37 1.69
CA ASP A 169 15.10 -1.36 0.62
C ASP A 169 14.67 -1.95 -0.73
N LEU A 170 15.21 -3.12 -1.08
CA LEU A 170 14.82 -3.84 -2.30
C LEU A 170 13.36 -4.26 -2.28
N PHE A 171 12.87 -4.77 -1.15
CA PHE A 171 11.48 -5.18 -1.01
C PHE A 171 10.51 -4.03 -1.25
N CYS A 172 10.74 -2.90 -0.55
CA CYS A 172 9.89 -1.73 -0.57
C CYS A 172 10.11 -0.82 -1.78
N GLY A 173 11.22 -0.99 -2.50
CA GLY A 173 11.65 -0.14 -3.62
C GLY A 173 10.88 -0.34 -4.92
N THR A 174 9.66 -0.88 -4.89
CA THR A 174 8.77 -1.01 -6.05
C THR A 174 7.52 -0.15 -5.89
N GLU A 175 6.85 0.11 -7.00
CA GLU A 175 5.55 0.81 -6.98
C GLU A 175 4.41 -0.05 -6.42
N TYR A 176 4.63 -1.34 -6.20
CA TYR A 176 3.64 -2.30 -5.72
C TYR A 176 3.77 -2.56 -4.22
N ALA A 177 2.68 -3.02 -3.59
CA ALA A 177 2.67 -3.44 -2.19
C ALA A 177 1.55 -4.48 -1.94
N LEU A 178 1.61 -5.63 -2.60
CA LEU A 178 0.57 -6.66 -2.50
C LEU A 178 0.93 -7.75 -1.49
N THR A 179 1.86 -8.62 -1.84
CA THR A 179 2.26 -9.73 -0.96
C THR A 179 3.76 -9.75 -0.69
N GLY A 180 4.13 -10.32 0.45
CA GLY A 180 5.51 -10.55 0.82
C GLY A 180 5.69 -11.80 1.65
N GLY A 181 6.91 -12.32 1.68
CA GLY A 181 7.27 -13.49 2.47
C GLY A 181 8.55 -13.31 3.26
N ILE A 182 8.63 -13.99 4.38
CA ILE A 182 9.81 -14.11 5.23
C ILE A 182 10.04 -15.58 5.51
N TYR A 183 11.26 -16.07 5.26
CA TYR A 183 11.75 -17.32 5.79
C TYR A 183 12.86 -17.01 6.78
N ALA A 184 12.62 -17.27 8.06
CA ALA A 184 13.51 -16.99 9.17
C ALA A 184 13.16 -17.90 10.37
N GLN A 185 14.18 -18.24 11.18
CA GLN A 185 14.00 -18.92 12.46
C GLN A 185 14.16 -17.98 13.66
N SER A 186 14.82 -16.83 13.47
CA SER A 186 14.96 -15.80 14.49
C SER A 186 13.68 -15.00 14.63
N GLN A 187 13.12 -14.94 15.84
CA GLN A 187 11.96 -14.11 16.13
C GLN A 187 12.27 -12.62 15.95
N ASP A 188 13.47 -12.19 16.35
CA ASP A 188 13.92 -10.80 16.19
C ASP A 188 13.94 -10.38 14.72
N ASP A 189 14.42 -11.26 13.82
CA ASP A 189 14.40 -11.00 12.38
C ASP A 189 12.97 -10.93 11.85
N ILE A 190 12.10 -11.85 12.29
CA ILE A 190 10.68 -11.87 11.89
C ILE A 190 10.00 -10.59 12.34
N ASP A 191 10.18 -10.17 13.57
CA ASP A 191 9.55 -8.97 14.13
C ASP A 191 10.06 -7.71 13.42
N SER A 192 11.38 -7.55 13.30
CA SER A 192 12.01 -6.44 12.59
C SER A 192 11.52 -6.32 11.13
N LEU A 193 11.51 -7.42 10.39
CA LEU A 193 11.04 -7.43 9.01
C LEU A 193 9.52 -7.21 8.93
N SER A 194 8.75 -7.79 9.86
CA SER A 194 7.29 -7.62 9.88
C SER A 194 6.86 -6.18 10.10
N GLU A 195 7.62 -5.39 10.84
CA GLU A 195 7.34 -3.98 11.03
C GLU A 195 7.70 -3.14 9.79
N ARG A 196 8.79 -3.46 9.12
CA ARG A 196 9.41 -2.64 8.08
C ARG A 196 8.91 -2.93 6.66
N LEU A 197 8.50 -4.18 6.38
CA LEU A 197 8.06 -4.58 5.03
C LEU A 197 6.70 -4.00 4.68
N LEU A 198 6.65 -3.22 3.62
CA LEU A 198 5.44 -2.57 3.15
C LEU A 198 4.69 -3.46 2.15
N CYS A 199 3.73 -4.25 2.63
CA CYS A 199 2.84 -5.05 1.78
C CYS A 199 1.48 -5.29 2.46
N GLY A 200 0.47 -5.56 1.66
CA GLY A 200 -0.87 -5.82 2.16
C GLY A 200 -1.00 -7.15 2.90
N ASN A 201 -0.37 -8.20 2.39
CA ASN A 201 -0.37 -9.52 3.01
C ASN A 201 1.07 -10.01 3.20
N LEU A 202 1.45 -10.29 4.44
CA LEU A 202 2.76 -10.82 4.80
C LEU A 202 2.64 -12.25 5.32
N TYR A 203 3.49 -13.11 4.81
CA TYR A 203 3.50 -14.53 5.14
C TYR A 203 4.86 -14.92 5.73
N VAL A 204 4.87 -15.64 6.84
CA VAL A 204 6.09 -16.07 7.53
C VAL A 204 6.18 -17.60 7.51
N ASN A 205 7.32 -18.10 7.02
CA ASN A 205 7.65 -19.52 6.90
C ASN A 205 6.57 -20.34 6.17
N ARG A 206 5.99 -19.74 5.11
CA ARG A 206 5.02 -20.41 4.23
C ARG A 206 4.99 -19.74 2.85
N PRO A 207 4.40 -20.40 1.84
CA PRO A 207 4.18 -19.78 0.54
C PRO A 207 3.32 -18.51 0.64
N ILE A 208 3.61 -17.52 -0.22
CA ILE A 208 2.93 -16.22 -0.23
C ILE A 208 1.63 -16.19 -1.05
N THR A 209 1.19 -17.34 -1.52
CA THR A 209 -0.06 -17.51 -2.28
C THR A 209 -1.11 -18.24 -1.44
N GLY A 210 -2.39 -18.14 -1.83
CA GLY A 210 -3.47 -18.92 -1.23
C GLY A 210 -4.11 -18.26 0.00
N ALA A 211 -4.34 -16.95 -0.05
CA ALA A 211 -5.16 -16.24 0.93
C ALA A 211 -6.58 -16.82 1.00
N ARG A 212 -7.13 -16.91 2.22
CA ARG A 212 -8.45 -17.51 2.48
C ARG A 212 -9.44 -16.47 2.95
N VAL A 213 -10.63 -16.50 2.38
CA VAL A 213 -11.74 -15.61 2.76
C VAL A 213 -11.98 -15.69 4.26
N ALA A 214 -12.20 -14.54 4.87
CA ALA A 214 -12.45 -14.35 6.29
C ALA A 214 -11.31 -14.78 7.23
N VAL A 215 -10.19 -15.27 6.70
CA VAL A 215 -8.99 -15.64 7.48
C VAL A 215 -7.85 -14.67 7.19
N GLU A 216 -7.44 -14.59 5.91
CA GLU A 216 -6.46 -13.62 5.44
C GLU A 216 -7.13 -12.68 4.43
N PRO A 217 -7.79 -11.60 4.85
CA PRO A 217 -8.30 -10.61 3.91
C PRO A 217 -7.21 -10.16 2.94
N PHE A 218 -7.51 -10.19 1.63
CA PHE A 218 -6.54 -10.02 0.58
C PHE A 218 -6.66 -8.67 -0.11
N GLY A 219 -5.55 -8.03 -0.35
CA GLY A 219 -5.46 -6.77 -1.07
C GLY A 219 -4.22 -5.99 -0.68
N GLY A 220 -3.72 -5.20 -1.60
CA GLY A 220 -2.54 -4.36 -1.45
C GLY A 220 -2.86 -2.89 -1.35
N PHE A 221 -1.81 -2.09 -1.39
CA PHE A 221 -1.85 -0.65 -1.49
C PHE A 221 -0.77 -0.18 -2.49
N ARG A 222 -0.50 1.12 -2.62
CA ARG A 222 0.24 1.68 -3.75
C ARG A 222 -0.43 1.27 -5.08
N MET A 223 0.34 0.88 -6.08
CA MET A 223 -0.19 0.44 -7.37
C MET A 223 -0.79 -0.98 -7.35
N SER A 224 -0.82 -1.65 -6.20
CA SER A 224 -1.45 -2.96 -6.10
C SER A 224 -2.96 -2.92 -5.83
N GLY A 225 -3.52 -1.79 -5.48
CA GLY A 225 -4.97 -1.70 -5.34
C GLY A 225 -5.48 -0.61 -4.42
N THR A 226 -6.81 -0.49 -4.38
CA THR A 226 -7.55 0.43 -3.50
C THR A 226 -8.72 -0.26 -2.83
N GLY A 227 -9.22 0.39 -1.78
CA GLY A 227 -10.42 -0.07 -1.08
C GLY A 227 -10.13 -1.02 0.07
N PRO A 228 -11.17 -1.56 0.66
CA PRO A 228 -11.05 -2.57 1.70
C PRO A 228 -10.58 -3.89 1.10
N LYS A 229 -9.91 -4.69 1.93
CA LYS A 229 -9.37 -5.98 1.50
C LYS A 229 -10.47 -6.99 1.16
N ALA A 230 -10.34 -7.65 0.03
CA ALA A 230 -11.28 -8.67 -0.43
C ALA A 230 -11.36 -9.84 0.57
N GLY A 231 -12.56 -10.35 0.80
CA GLY A 231 -12.82 -11.42 1.77
C GLY A 231 -12.72 -10.98 3.24
N GLY A 232 -12.50 -9.70 3.51
CA GLY A 232 -12.54 -9.12 4.84
C GLY A 232 -13.93 -8.61 5.21
N ARG A 233 -14.15 -8.41 6.51
CA ARG A 233 -15.39 -7.89 7.07
C ARG A 233 -15.72 -6.50 6.53
N GLU A 234 -14.72 -5.65 6.38
CA GLU A 234 -14.85 -4.28 5.90
C GLU A 234 -15.30 -4.22 4.44
N TYR A 235 -15.05 -5.27 3.65
CA TYR A 235 -15.50 -5.33 2.26
C TYR A 235 -17.02 -5.30 2.12
N LEU A 236 -17.76 -5.77 3.13
CA LEU A 236 -19.21 -5.73 3.13
C LEU A 236 -19.76 -4.29 3.08
N ALA A 237 -19.02 -3.31 3.61
CA ALA A 237 -19.43 -1.91 3.56
C ALA A 237 -19.53 -1.35 2.13
N VAL A 238 -18.85 -1.96 1.16
CA VAL A 238 -18.92 -1.58 -0.26
C VAL A 238 -20.34 -1.76 -0.83
N PHE A 239 -21.10 -2.70 -0.28
CA PHE A 239 -22.45 -3.03 -0.75
C PHE A 239 -23.55 -2.20 -0.10
N TYR A 240 -23.23 -1.39 0.92
CA TYR A 240 -24.19 -0.50 1.54
C TYR A 240 -24.27 0.82 0.76
N ARG A 241 -25.50 1.25 0.46
CA ARG A 241 -25.72 2.60 -0.06
C ARG A 241 -25.63 3.59 1.10
N HIS A 242 -24.66 4.48 1.05
CA HIS A 242 -24.67 5.66 1.91
C HIS A 242 -25.57 6.70 1.23
N PRO A 243 -26.66 7.18 1.84
CA PRO A 243 -27.40 8.28 1.27
C PRO A 243 -26.48 9.49 1.20
N VAL A 244 -26.18 9.92 -0.02
CA VAL A 244 -25.49 11.20 -0.24
C VAL A 244 -26.54 12.27 -0.02
N VAL A 245 -26.50 12.92 1.13
CA VAL A 245 -27.28 14.13 1.36
C VAL A 245 -26.56 15.25 0.63
N THR A 246 -26.90 15.47 -0.63
CA THR A 246 -26.48 16.64 -1.37
C THR A 246 -27.34 17.82 -0.89
N ALA A 247 -26.79 18.61 0.01
CA ALA A 247 -27.30 19.96 0.17
C ALA A 247 -26.93 20.73 -1.12
N PRO A 248 -27.85 21.47 -1.74
CA PRO A 248 -27.50 22.34 -2.85
C PRO A 248 -26.40 23.31 -2.37
N PRO A 249 -25.45 23.69 -3.25
CA PRO A 249 -24.42 24.67 -2.89
C PRO A 249 -25.13 25.94 -2.44
N ASP A 250 -24.80 26.40 -1.24
CA ASP A 250 -25.34 27.66 -0.74
C ASP A 250 -24.75 28.88 -1.48
N ALA A 251 -25.33 30.03 -1.28
CA ALA A 251 -24.90 31.26 -1.94
C ALA A 251 -23.45 31.62 -1.58
N GLU A 252 -22.95 31.22 -0.41
CA GLU A 252 -21.59 31.43 0.05
C GLU A 252 -20.61 30.53 -0.72
N ALA A 253 -20.95 29.27 -0.98
CA ALA A 253 -20.15 28.37 -1.81
C ALA A 253 -20.09 28.83 -3.26
N LEU A 254 -21.18 29.36 -3.81
CA LEU A 254 -21.20 29.97 -5.15
C LEU A 254 -20.39 31.27 -5.23
N ALA A 255 -20.36 32.06 -4.15
CA ALA A 255 -19.54 33.28 -4.08
C ALA A 255 -18.04 32.95 -4.06
N VAL A 256 -17.64 31.91 -3.34
CA VAL A 256 -16.23 31.42 -3.30
C VAL A 256 -15.75 31.02 -4.70
N LEU A 257 -16.59 30.39 -5.51
CA LEU A 257 -16.24 30.03 -6.89
C LEU A 257 -16.00 31.26 -7.78
N ARG A 258 -16.79 32.30 -7.61
CA ARG A 258 -16.58 33.59 -8.32
C ARG A 258 -15.33 34.34 -7.84
N ASP A 259 -14.94 34.16 -6.59
CA ASP A 259 -13.74 34.75 -6.00
C ASP A 259 -12.47 33.99 -6.38
N LEU A 260 -12.54 32.70 -6.68
CA LEU A 260 -11.43 31.92 -7.25
C LEU A 260 -11.01 32.44 -8.65
N GLU A 261 -11.98 32.91 -9.45
CA GLU A 261 -11.71 33.55 -10.74
C GLU A 261 -11.07 34.96 -10.62
N ARG A 262 -11.12 35.55 -9.41
CA ARG A 262 -10.66 36.91 -9.10
C ARG A 262 -9.40 36.98 -8.25
N LEU A 263 -8.88 35.83 -7.78
CA LEU A 263 -7.61 35.83 -7.06
C LEU A 263 -6.49 36.10 -8.05
N GLU A 264 -5.88 37.26 -7.94
CA GLU A 264 -4.64 37.58 -8.67
C GLU A 264 -3.58 36.52 -8.31
N PRO A 265 -2.79 36.04 -9.29
CA PRO A 265 -1.71 35.11 -9.01
C PRO A 265 -0.78 35.74 -7.96
N GLY A 266 -0.75 35.18 -6.79
CA GLY A 266 0.19 35.58 -5.74
C GLY A 266 1.61 35.30 -6.20
N GLU A 267 2.51 36.27 -6.04
CA GLU A 267 3.92 36.25 -6.46
C GLU A 267 4.81 35.22 -5.74
N THR A 268 4.23 34.29 -5.02
CA THR A 268 5.02 33.29 -4.28
C THR A 268 5.14 32.01 -5.08
N PRO A 269 6.33 31.65 -5.56
CA PRO A 269 6.59 30.34 -6.12
C PRO A 269 6.23 29.30 -5.06
N VAL A 270 5.38 28.34 -5.40
CA VAL A 270 5.05 27.23 -4.50
C VAL A 270 6.24 26.29 -4.45
N HIS A 271 7.27 26.64 -3.68
CA HIS A 271 8.26 25.66 -3.26
C HIS A 271 7.56 24.69 -2.33
N HIS A 272 7.32 23.49 -2.81
CA HIS A 272 6.82 22.42 -1.98
C HIS A 272 7.83 22.13 -0.87
N ALA A 273 7.52 22.56 0.38
CA ALA A 273 8.25 22.03 1.51
C ALA A 273 8.10 20.50 1.47
N PRO A 274 9.19 19.75 1.71
CA PRO A 274 9.10 18.30 1.74
C PRO A 274 8.07 17.87 2.80
N TRP A 275 7.29 16.84 2.49
CA TRP A 275 6.40 16.26 3.47
C TRP A 275 7.23 15.66 4.61
N PRO A 276 6.84 15.87 5.88
CA PRO A 276 7.48 15.17 6.99
C PRO A 276 7.30 13.66 6.87
N ASP A 277 8.21 12.91 7.44
CA ASP A 277 8.16 11.46 7.45
C ASP A 277 6.89 10.95 8.17
N VAL A 278 6.36 9.86 7.67
CA VAL A 278 5.15 9.23 8.21
C VAL A 278 5.55 8.25 9.30
N SER A 279 5.07 8.45 10.53
CA SER A 279 5.39 7.62 11.68
C SER A 279 4.16 7.28 12.52
N PRO A 280 3.86 5.98 12.74
CA PRO A 280 2.78 5.58 13.64
C PRO A 280 2.96 6.09 15.07
N ALA A 281 4.18 6.05 15.59
CA ALA A 281 4.48 6.53 16.96
C ALA A 281 4.20 8.03 17.14
N ASP A 282 4.52 8.83 16.11
CA ASP A 282 4.18 10.25 16.09
C ASP A 282 2.66 10.45 16.01
N GLY A 283 1.94 9.59 15.30
CA GLY A 283 0.48 9.62 15.23
C GLY A 283 -0.17 9.47 16.62
N LEU A 284 0.28 8.50 17.42
CA LEU A 284 -0.26 8.31 18.77
C LEU A 284 0.05 9.50 19.68
N ARG A 285 1.27 10.03 19.63
CA ARG A 285 1.65 11.24 20.39
C ARG A 285 0.78 12.41 19.98
N LEU A 286 0.63 12.65 18.67
CA LEU A 286 -0.26 13.68 18.16
C LEU A 286 -1.73 13.45 18.55
N ALA A 287 -2.22 12.23 18.59
CA ALA A 287 -3.59 11.93 19.03
C ALA A 287 -3.82 12.36 20.49
N VAL A 288 -2.83 12.17 21.37
CA VAL A 288 -2.88 12.64 22.77
C VAL A 288 -2.90 14.17 22.83
N ASP A 289 -1.97 14.81 22.12
CA ASP A 289 -1.87 16.30 22.08
C ASP A 289 -3.13 16.92 21.46
N LEU A 290 -3.66 16.33 20.40
CA LEU A 290 -4.91 16.76 19.75
C LEU A 290 -6.10 16.64 20.68
N ARG A 291 -6.21 15.56 21.47
CA ARG A 291 -7.28 15.38 22.45
C ARG A 291 -7.33 16.53 23.46
N GLU A 292 -6.17 17.02 23.89
CA GLU A 292 -6.07 18.15 24.82
C GLU A 292 -6.34 19.50 24.12
N SER A 293 -5.95 19.63 22.87
CA SER A 293 -6.05 20.88 22.11
C SER A 293 -7.41 21.11 21.48
N VAL A 294 -8.14 20.06 21.12
CA VAL A 294 -9.43 20.16 20.42
C VAL A 294 -10.46 20.99 21.20
N ALA A 295 -10.48 20.90 22.52
CA ALA A 295 -11.40 21.70 23.33
C ALA A 295 -11.23 23.21 23.13
N LYS A 296 -10.00 23.67 22.84
CA LYS A 296 -9.68 25.08 22.59
C LYS A 296 -10.21 25.58 21.24
N LEU A 297 -10.56 24.67 20.33
CA LEU A 297 -11.18 25.02 19.06
C LEU A 297 -12.61 25.58 19.22
N ALA A 298 -13.22 25.46 20.40
CA ALA A 298 -14.56 25.99 20.69
C ALA A 298 -14.67 27.51 20.51
N GLU A 299 -13.54 28.22 20.56
CA GLU A 299 -13.50 29.66 20.30
C GLU A 299 -13.49 29.99 18.78
N LEU A 300 -13.13 29.03 17.94
CA LEU A 300 -12.93 29.21 16.51
C LEU A 300 -14.00 28.48 15.66
N LEU A 301 -14.53 27.38 16.15
CA LEU A 301 -15.34 26.44 15.39
C LEU A 301 -16.70 26.17 16.06
N PRO A 302 -17.72 25.78 15.29
CA PRO A 302 -18.98 25.33 15.83
C PRO A 302 -18.83 24.13 16.77
N SER A 303 -19.65 24.04 17.80
CA SER A 303 -19.62 22.97 18.81
C SER A 303 -19.65 21.57 18.20
N GLU A 304 -20.39 21.37 17.12
CA GLU A 304 -20.49 20.08 16.39
C GLU A 304 -19.16 19.67 15.78
N ALA A 305 -18.40 20.62 15.22
CA ALA A 305 -17.08 20.35 14.66
C ALA A 305 -16.05 20.01 15.76
N VAL A 306 -16.11 20.70 16.89
CA VAL A 306 -15.27 20.43 18.07
C VAL A 306 -15.59 19.04 18.63
N HIS A 307 -16.86 18.69 18.79
CA HIS A 307 -17.28 17.36 19.26
C HIS A 307 -16.82 16.24 18.32
N ALA A 308 -16.96 16.43 17.00
CA ALA A 308 -16.52 15.44 16.04
C ALA A 308 -14.99 15.22 16.05
N ALA A 309 -14.22 16.30 16.15
CA ALA A 309 -12.78 16.23 16.29
C ALA A 309 -12.35 15.56 17.60
N GLY A 310 -12.99 15.90 18.72
CA GLY A 310 -12.78 15.29 20.02
C GLY A 310 -13.04 13.78 20.01
N ALA A 311 -14.17 13.37 19.47
CA ALA A 311 -14.51 11.95 19.33
C ALA A 311 -13.47 11.18 18.48
N VAL A 312 -12.93 11.79 17.44
CA VAL A 312 -11.88 11.18 16.63
C VAL A 312 -10.58 11.06 17.41
N ALA A 313 -10.17 12.10 18.11
CA ALA A 313 -8.96 12.08 18.93
C ALA A 313 -9.06 11.04 20.07
N ASP A 314 -10.21 10.97 20.76
CA ASP A 314 -10.48 9.97 21.80
C ASP A 314 -10.41 8.54 21.25
N VAL A 315 -11.05 8.30 20.12
CA VAL A 315 -11.00 6.99 19.46
C VAL A 315 -9.57 6.64 19.04
N ALA A 316 -8.82 7.60 18.50
CA ALA A 316 -7.43 7.36 18.12
C ALA A 316 -6.60 6.95 19.33
N VAL A 317 -6.66 7.71 20.44
CA VAL A 317 -5.91 7.38 21.68
C VAL A 317 -6.30 6.02 22.23
N GLN A 318 -7.58 5.65 22.17
CA GLN A 318 -8.07 4.38 22.72
C GLN A 318 -7.78 3.18 21.82
N GLN A 319 -7.88 3.35 20.50
CA GLN A 319 -7.87 2.23 19.57
C GLN A 319 -6.55 2.03 18.84
N LEU A 320 -5.74 3.09 18.59
CA LEU A 320 -4.50 2.94 17.86
C LEU A 320 -3.56 1.87 18.44
N PRO A 321 -3.34 1.81 19.77
CA PRO A 321 -2.50 0.75 20.32
C PRO A 321 -3.01 -0.66 19.98
N GLY A 322 -4.33 -0.87 20.09
CA GLY A 322 -4.95 -2.14 19.75
C GLY A 322 -5.00 -2.43 18.25
N LEU A 323 -5.10 -1.42 17.40
CA LEU A 323 -5.02 -1.58 15.94
C LEU A 323 -3.61 -1.94 15.46
N TRP A 324 -2.59 -1.54 16.21
CA TRP A 324 -1.18 -1.84 15.92
C TRP A 324 -0.74 -3.19 16.45
N ASP A 325 -1.44 -3.72 17.44
CA ASP A 325 -1.20 -5.05 17.97
C ASP A 325 -1.98 -6.13 17.20
N LYS A 326 -1.74 -7.39 17.50
CA LYS A 326 -2.38 -8.58 16.90
C LYS A 326 -3.91 -8.66 17.08
N SER A 327 -4.59 -7.57 17.36
CA SER A 327 -5.88 -7.54 18.05
C SER A 327 -7.12 -7.80 17.22
N ASP A 328 -7.09 -7.76 15.90
CA ASP A 328 -8.33 -7.92 15.12
C ASP A 328 -8.50 -9.37 14.62
N GLY A 329 -8.82 -10.24 15.55
CA GLY A 329 -9.30 -11.59 15.29
C GLY A 329 -8.22 -12.58 14.90
N ASN A 330 -7.39 -12.99 15.88
CA ASN A 330 -6.57 -14.20 15.75
C ASN A 330 -7.47 -15.37 15.36
N ARG A 331 -7.49 -15.68 14.07
CA ARG A 331 -8.15 -16.88 13.58
C ARG A 331 -7.11 -17.98 13.51
N MET A 332 -7.01 -18.70 14.59
CA MET A 332 -6.13 -19.87 14.63
C MET A 332 -6.69 -20.96 13.72
N ILE A 333 -5.93 -21.27 12.71
CA ILE A 333 -6.05 -22.50 11.96
C ILE A 333 -4.94 -23.41 12.49
N PRO A 334 -5.17 -24.70 12.68
CA PRO A 334 -4.11 -25.60 13.12
C PRO A 334 -2.83 -25.41 12.30
N GLY A 335 -1.73 -25.09 12.96
CA GLY A 335 -0.43 -24.81 12.33
C GLY A 335 -0.25 -23.44 11.73
N GLN A 336 -1.18 -22.51 11.93
CA GLN A 336 -1.06 -21.13 11.43
C GLN A 336 -1.74 -20.15 12.37
N ASP A 337 -1.07 -19.03 12.63
CA ASP A 337 -1.63 -17.84 13.26
C ASP A 337 -1.89 -16.78 12.17
N SER A 338 -3.11 -16.23 12.15
CA SER A 338 -3.51 -15.22 11.16
C SER A 338 -4.16 -14.03 11.85
N PHE A 339 -3.66 -12.84 11.60
CA PHE A 339 -4.14 -11.60 12.21
C PHE A 339 -4.03 -10.41 11.26
N ASN A 340 -4.72 -9.32 11.61
CA ASN A 340 -4.68 -8.07 10.86
C ASN A 340 -4.16 -6.94 11.75
N ARG A 341 -3.36 -6.04 11.17
CA ARG A 341 -2.88 -4.81 11.81
C ARG A 341 -3.22 -3.60 10.96
N TRP A 342 -3.65 -2.54 11.60
CA TRP A 342 -3.89 -1.21 11.02
C TRP A 342 -2.81 -0.26 11.51
N SER A 343 -1.58 -0.46 11.06
CA SER A 343 -0.41 0.22 11.64
C SER A 343 0.33 1.14 10.68
N VAL A 344 0.02 1.08 9.39
CA VAL A 344 0.74 1.88 8.39
C VAL A 344 -0.11 3.07 7.99
N PRO A 345 0.31 4.32 8.30
CA PRO A 345 -0.33 5.51 7.77
C PRO A 345 -0.33 5.49 6.23
N ARG A 346 -1.40 6.02 5.63
CA ARG A 346 -1.53 6.00 4.16
C ARG A 346 -0.55 6.93 3.46
N GLY A 347 -0.11 7.99 4.14
CA GLY A 347 0.77 9.00 3.60
C GLY A 347 0.12 10.39 3.58
N PRO A 348 0.75 11.38 2.94
CA PRO A 348 0.31 12.76 2.94
C PRO A 348 -1.12 12.97 2.49
N VAL A 349 -1.81 13.91 3.13
CA VAL A 349 -3.22 14.24 2.91
C VAL A 349 -3.36 15.70 2.49
N ALA A 350 -3.92 15.97 1.32
CA ALA A 350 -4.35 17.32 0.94
C ALA A 350 -5.84 17.51 1.24
N VAL A 351 -6.21 18.64 1.81
CA VAL A 351 -7.60 18.97 2.18
C VAL A 351 -7.99 20.27 1.50
N LEU A 352 -8.91 20.21 0.54
CA LEU A 352 -9.41 21.37 -0.18
C LEU A 352 -10.56 22.01 0.61
N VAL A 353 -10.42 23.29 0.95
CA VAL A 353 -11.39 24.05 1.74
C VAL A 353 -11.66 25.41 1.11
N GLY A 354 -12.92 25.84 1.11
CA GLY A 354 -13.32 27.14 0.56
C GLY A 354 -14.14 27.99 1.54
N ARG A 355 -14.75 27.39 2.55
CA ARG A 355 -15.63 28.04 3.51
C ARG A 355 -14.87 28.72 4.64
N ARG A 356 -15.42 29.86 5.09
CA ARG A 356 -14.95 30.55 6.30
C ARG A 356 -15.06 29.62 7.53
N VAL A 357 -16.19 28.96 7.68
CA VAL A 357 -16.44 28.02 8.77
C VAL A 357 -16.17 26.60 8.25
N PRO A 358 -15.16 25.91 8.77
CA PRO A 358 -14.87 24.53 8.38
C PRO A 358 -16.07 23.60 8.62
N GLY A 359 -16.34 22.72 7.65
CA GLY A 359 -17.34 21.68 7.85
C GLY A 359 -16.96 20.69 8.95
N THR A 360 -17.92 20.24 9.73
CA THR A 360 -17.74 19.25 10.82
C THR A 360 -16.96 18.02 10.34
N SER A 361 -17.33 17.48 9.17
CA SER A 361 -16.68 16.32 8.58
C SER A 361 -15.23 16.62 8.14
N THR A 362 -14.95 17.84 7.69
CA THR A 362 -13.59 18.26 7.27
C THR A 362 -12.66 18.33 8.47
N VAL A 363 -13.09 18.93 9.57
CA VAL A 363 -12.30 18.99 10.81
C VAL A 363 -12.03 17.57 11.34
N ALA A 364 -13.04 16.72 11.36
CA ALA A 364 -12.89 15.32 11.77
C ALA A 364 -11.89 14.54 10.89
N GLN A 365 -11.90 14.75 9.57
CA GLN A 365 -10.94 14.14 8.63
C GLN A 365 -9.50 14.62 8.89
N VAL A 366 -9.30 15.92 9.09
CA VAL A 366 -7.98 16.49 9.43
C VAL A 366 -7.48 15.90 10.75
N THR A 367 -8.32 15.87 11.78
CA THR A 367 -7.98 15.27 13.07
C THR A 367 -7.61 13.79 12.93
N ALA A 368 -8.38 13.02 12.17
CA ALA A 368 -8.12 11.59 11.94
C ALA A 368 -6.79 11.36 11.20
N ALA A 369 -6.50 12.17 10.18
CA ALA A 369 -5.24 12.08 9.44
C ALA A 369 -4.04 12.35 10.35
N LEU A 370 -4.07 13.44 11.10
CA LEU A 370 -3.01 13.80 12.04
C LEU A 370 -2.84 12.75 13.15
N ALA A 371 -3.93 12.33 13.78
CA ALA A 371 -3.92 11.34 14.87
C ALA A 371 -3.40 9.97 14.43
N THR A 372 -3.40 9.68 13.14
CA THR A 372 -2.87 8.44 12.56
C THR A 372 -1.48 8.60 11.95
N GLY A 373 -0.82 9.74 12.17
CA GLY A 373 0.56 10.00 11.73
C GLY A 373 0.69 10.46 10.28
N ASN A 374 -0.42 10.80 9.61
CA ASN A 374 -0.37 11.32 8.24
C ASN A 374 -0.18 12.84 8.27
N PRO A 375 0.81 13.42 7.57
CA PRO A 375 0.92 14.86 7.45
C PRO A 375 -0.21 15.42 6.58
N VAL A 376 -0.69 16.60 6.95
CA VAL A 376 -1.86 17.23 6.33
C VAL A 376 -1.48 18.59 5.75
N ARG A 377 -1.90 18.86 4.53
CA ARG A 377 -1.84 20.18 3.93
C ARG A 377 -3.25 20.67 3.59
N VAL A 378 -3.68 21.72 4.27
CA VAL A 378 -4.95 22.38 3.99
C VAL A 378 -4.73 23.40 2.88
N LEU A 379 -5.45 23.22 1.77
CA LEU A 379 -5.42 24.06 0.58
C LEU A 379 -6.65 24.97 0.63
N ALA A 380 -6.45 26.22 1.08
CA ALA A 380 -7.53 27.18 1.27
C ALA A 380 -7.77 28.00 0.02
N CYS A 381 -8.97 27.85 -0.54
CA CYS A 381 -9.39 28.54 -1.77
C CYS A 381 -10.01 29.92 -1.50
N SER A 382 -10.04 30.39 -0.26
CA SER A 382 -10.49 31.75 0.09
C SER A 382 -9.67 32.34 1.22
N LYS A 383 -9.57 33.68 1.28
CA LYS A 383 -8.87 34.40 2.38
C LYS A 383 -9.53 34.12 3.74
N ALA A 384 -10.84 33.92 3.76
CA ALA A 384 -11.56 33.63 5.00
C ALA A 384 -11.24 32.22 5.51
N ALA A 385 -11.25 31.19 4.61
CA ALA A 385 -10.84 29.83 4.95
C ALA A 385 -9.37 29.79 5.40
N LEU A 386 -8.48 30.50 4.69
CA LEU A 386 -7.06 30.59 5.05
C LEU A 386 -6.86 31.04 6.50
N ARG A 387 -7.46 32.16 6.89
CA ARG A 387 -7.33 32.70 8.25
C ARG A 387 -7.86 31.75 9.30
N THR A 388 -9.03 31.15 9.06
CA THR A 388 -9.63 30.21 10.02
C THR A 388 -8.77 28.97 10.18
N TRP A 389 -8.29 28.38 9.08
CA TRP A 389 -7.46 27.18 9.17
C TRP A 389 -6.06 27.45 9.72
N GLN A 390 -5.50 28.65 9.49
CA GLN A 390 -4.26 29.07 10.17
C GLN A 390 -4.45 29.13 11.69
N ALA A 391 -5.55 29.72 12.17
CA ALA A 391 -5.88 29.74 13.60
C ALA A 391 -6.14 28.32 14.14
N VAL A 392 -6.83 27.46 13.39
CA VAL A 392 -7.04 26.05 13.76
C VAL A 392 -5.69 25.31 13.86
N ALA A 393 -4.80 25.49 12.90
CA ALA A 393 -3.48 24.86 12.90
C ALA A 393 -2.63 25.31 14.11
N GLU A 394 -2.69 26.58 14.47
CA GLU A 394 -2.01 27.13 15.65
C GLU A 394 -2.54 26.52 16.95
N VAL A 395 -3.86 26.40 17.08
CA VAL A 395 -4.49 25.78 18.27
C VAL A 395 -4.18 24.29 18.37
N LEU A 396 -4.21 23.56 17.24
CA LEU A 396 -3.90 22.12 17.22
C LEU A 396 -2.43 21.83 17.53
N GLY A 397 -1.54 22.78 17.28
CA GLY A 397 -0.11 22.65 17.64
C GLY A 397 0.61 21.50 16.96
N ALA A 398 0.13 21.05 15.79
CA ALA A 398 0.68 19.90 15.07
C ALA A 398 2.02 20.17 14.37
N GLY A 399 2.58 21.38 14.51
CA GLY A 399 3.87 21.76 13.94
C GLY A 399 3.91 21.62 12.42
N ASP A 400 4.96 21.02 11.92
CA ASP A 400 5.17 20.75 10.49
C ASP A 400 4.21 19.69 9.91
N ARG A 401 3.46 19.00 10.74
CA ARG A 401 2.47 17.99 10.33
C ARG A 401 1.17 18.57 9.79
N LEU A 402 0.87 19.85 10.08
CA LEU A 402 -0.30 20.55 9.59
C LEU A 402 0.11 21.88 8.94
N GLU A 403 0.16 21.90 7.63
CA GLU A 403 0.45 23.08 6.84
C GLU A 403 -0.84 23.67 6.26
N VAL A 404 -0.97 25.01 6.26
CA VAL A 404 -2.11 25.71 5.64
C VAL A 404 -1.61 26.64 4.55
N ARG A 405 -2.10 26.46 3.32
CA ARG A 405 -1.71 27.23 2.15
C ARG A 405 -2.89 27.89 1.46
N ALA A 406 -2.67 29.08 0.90
CA ALA A 406 -3.62 29.70 -0.01
C ALA A 406 -3.47 29.10 -1.41
N ILE A 407 -4.61 28.87 -2.07
CA ILE A 407 -4.68 28.48 -3.48
C ILE A 407 -5.38 29.59 -4.23
N GLY A 408 -4.67 30.27 -5.13
CA GLY A 408 -5.16 31.44 -5.86
C GLY A 408 -5.65 31.17 -7.28
N SER A 409 -5.37 29.97 -7.84
CA SER A 409 -5.77 29.62 -9.19
C SER A 409 -5.93 28.11 -9.37
N GLY A 410 -6.58 27.69 -10.46
CA GLY A 410 -6.66 26.28 -10.84
C GLY A 410 -5.29 25.67 -11.16
N GLU A 411 -4.36 26.48 -11.68
CA GLU A 411 -2.99 26.05 -11.96
C GLU A 411 -2.22 25.78 -10.66
N ALA A 412 -2.32 26.67 -9.66
CA ALA A 412 -1.75 26.48 -8.35
C ALA A 412 -2.35 25.26 -7.63
N LEU A 413 -3.65 24.98 -7.83
CA LEU A 413 -4.28 23.77 -7.32
C LEU A 413 -3.74 22.51 -8.01
N ALA A 414 -3.62 22.55 -9.34
CA ALA A 414 -3.06 21.43 -10.10
C ALA A 414 -1.62 21.13 -9.67
N GLU A 415 -0.79 22.17 -9.47
CA GLU A 415 0.57 22.02 -8.97
C GLU A 415 0.59 21.43 -7.54
N ALA A 416 -0.25 21.95 -6.63
CA ALA A 416 -0.34 21.43 -5.25
C ALA A 416 -0.78 19.96 -5.20
N LEU A 417 -1.59 19.51 -6.14
CA LEU A 417 -2.05 18.13 -6.26
C LEU A 417 -1.12 17.26 -7.12
N ALA A 418 -0.12 17.82 -7.77
CA ALA A 418 0.83 17.06 -8.60
C ALA A 418 1.92 16.33 -7.81
N ASP A 419 1.98 16.48 -6.46
CA ASP A 419 2.97 15.78 -5.64
C ASP A 419 2.75 14.26 -5.71
N PRO A 420 3.73 13.47 -6.20
CA PRO A 420 3.58 12.03 -6.37
C PRO A 420 3.43 11.27 -5.05
N ARG A 421 3.81 11.84 -3.91
CA ARG A 421 3.68 11.24 -2.58
C ARG A 421 2.28 11.41 -1.97
N LEU A 422 1.44 12.27 -2.55
CA LEU A 422 0.12 12.58 -2.03
C LEU A 422 -0.81 11.36 -2.08
N ALA A 423 -1.13 10.81 -0.93
CA ALA A 423 -1.90 9.56 -0.81
C ALA A 423 -3.41 9.77 -0.75
N THR A 424 -3.86 10.89 -0.19
CA THR A 424 -5.29 11.17 -0.03
C THR A 424 -5.61 12.63 -0.34
N VAL A 425 -6.70 12.85 -1.07
CA VAL A 425 -7.29 14.17 -1.26
C VAL A 425 -8.65 14.18 -0.61
N VAL A 426 -8.85 15.07 0.35
CA VAL A 426 -10.13 15.34 1.01
C VAL A 426 -10.72 16.60 0.42
N ILE A 427 -11.94 16.56 -0.04
CA ILE A 427 -12.65 17.71 -0.59
C ILE A 427 -13.80 18.08 0.34
N ASP A 428 -13.82 19.31 0.86
CA ASP A 428 -14.97 19.83 1.59
C ASP A 428 -16.12 20.06 0.62
N GLY A 429 -17.04 19.10 0.59
CA GLY A 429 -18.05 18.96 -0.45
C GLY A 429 -19.10 20.06 -0.51
N ALA A 430 -19.08 20.97 0.44
CA ALA A 430 -19.97 22.11 0.46
C ALA A 430 -19.31 23.42 -0.01
N ALA A 431 -17.99 23.38 -0.27
CA ALA A 431 -17.18 24.57 -0.44
C ALA A 431 -16.41 24.67 -1.76
N VAL A 432 -16.37 23.63 -2.57
CA VAL A 432 -15.56 23.59 -3.81
C VAL A 432 -16.39 23.05 -4.97
N ASP A 433 -16.22 23.67 -6.15
CA ASP A 433 -16.82 23.12 -7.38
C ASP A 433 -16.16 21.80 -7.75
N TRP A 434 -16.93 20.75 -7.63
CA TRP A 434 -16.53 19.37 -7.91
C TRP A 434 -16.09 19.15 -9.35
N SER A 435 -16.71 19.89 -10.30
CA SER A 435 -16.44 19.73 -11.72
C SER A 435 -15.02 20.15 -12.08
N ALA A 436 -14.47 21.12 -11.36
CA ALA A 436 -13.11 21.61 -11.57
C ALA A 436 -12.07 20.87 -10.70
N ALA A 437 -12.38 20.61 -9.42
CA ALA A 437 -11.42 20.02 -8.48
C ALA A 437 -11.24 18.49 -8.66
N LEU A 438 -12.31 17.77 -9.00
CA LEU A 438 -12.26 16.31 -9.11
C LEU A 438 -11.33 15.79 -10.22
N PRO A 439 -11.33 16.35 -11.46
CA PRO A 439 -10.39 15.92 -12.48
C PRO A 439 -8.93 16.14 -12.05
N LEU A 440 -8.63 17.26 -11.39
CA LEU A 440 -7.27 17.54 -10.89
C LEU A 440 -6.86 16.58 -9.77
N ALA A 441 -7.78 16.27 -8.85
CA ALA A 441 -7.55 15.33 -7.78
C ALA A 441 -7.35 13.88 -8.30
N CYS A 442 -8.02 13.53 -9.41
CA CYS A 442 -7.90 12.22 -10.05
C CYS A 442 -6.68 12.10 -10.98
N ALA A 443 -6.02 13.19 -11.33
CA ALA A 443 -4.84 13.14 -12.18
C ALA A 443 -3.71 12.37 -11.47
N VAL A 444 -3.07 11.46 -12.21
CA VAL A 444 -1.91 10.70 -11.72
C VAL A 444 -0.65 11.44 -12.18
N PRO A 445 0.10 12.08 -11.28
CA PRO A 445 1.32 12.75 -11.66
C PRO A 445 2.43 11.78 -12.05
N PRO A 446 3.39 12.18 -12.89
CA PRO A 446 4.57 11.38 -13.18
C PRO A 446 5.32 11.01 -11.88
N GLY A 447 5.76 9.77 -11.77
CA GLY A 447 6.50 9.27 -10.61
C GLY A 447 5.64 8.89 -9.39
N GLN A 448 4.31 8.92 -9.52
CA GLN A 448 3.45 8.40 -8.46
C GLN A 448 3.52 6.87 -8.42
N ASP A 449 3.85 6.34 -7.26
CA ASP A 449 4.01 4.89 -7.00
C ASP A 449 2.83 4.28 -6.23
N HIS A 450 1.75 5.04 -6.03
CA HIS A 450 0.57 4.58 -5.30
C HIS A 450 -0.71 5.22 -5.84
N LEU A 451 -1.83 4.56 -5.61
CA LEU A 451 -3.16 5.07 -5.95
C LEU A 451 -3.63 6.06 -4.88
N ARG A 452 -4.10 7.21 -5.36
CA ARG A 452 -4.60 8.27 -4.51
C ARG A 452 -6.05 8.02 -4.11
N ALA A 453 -6.35 8.09 -2.80
CA ALA A 453 -7.72 8.06 -2.31
C ALA A 453 -8.36 9.46 -2.42
N ILE A 454 -9.57 9.55 -2.99
CA ILE A 454 -10.34 10.79 -3.03
C ILE A 454 -11.53 10.63 -2.08
N ARG A 455 -11.66 11.55 -1.15
CA ARG A 455 -12.67 11.54 -0.10
C ARG A 455 -13.47 12.81 -0.10
N LEU A 456 -14.75 12.67 0.09
CA LEU A 456 -15.64 13.79 0.27
C LEU A 456 -15.94 13.96 1.74
N ALA A 457 -15.65 15.14 2.26
CA ALA A 457 -16.00 15.51 3.62
C ALA A 457 -17.46 15.94 3.69
N GLN A 458 -18.37 14.94 3.63
CA GLN A 458 -19.82 15.17 3.72
C GLN A 458 -20.44 14.21 4.74
N GLY A 459 -21.49 14.68 5.41
CA GLY A 459 -22.24 13.90 6.39
C GLY A 459 -21.46 13.57 7.66
N SER A 460 -22.09 12.84 8.57
CA SER A 460 -21.46 12.33 9.78
C SER A 460 -20.93 10.92 9.55
N ARG A 461 -19.64 10.68 9.83
CA ARG A 461 -19.04 9.35 9.86
C ARG A 461 -18.62 9.00 11.28
N ARG A 462 -18.67 7.71 11.62
CA ARG A 462 -18.18 7.25 12.93
C ARG A 462 -16.68 7.50 13.05
N ALA A 463 -16.24 7.92 14.21
CA ALA A 463 -14.82 8.24 14.49
C ALA A 463 -13.89 7.06 14.19
N GLU A 464 -14.30 5.82 14.54
CA GLU A 464 -13.54 4.60 14.27
C GLU A 464 -13.30 4.38 12.76
N ALA A 465 -14.32 4.65 11.95
CA ALA A 465 -14.19 4.53 10.50
C ALA A 465 -13.23 5.58 9.93
N LEU A 466 -13.26 6.80 10.46
CA LEU A 466 -12.36 7.88 10.05
C LEU A 466 -10.90 7.56 10.40
N VAL A 467 -10.63 7.05 11.61
CA VAL A 467 -9.28 6.63 12.01
C VAL A 467 -8.76 5.53 11.09
N ARG A 468 -9.54 4.48 10.84
CA ARG A 468 -9.14 3.38 9.94
C ARG A 468 -8.98 3.82 8.49
N ASP A 469 -9.71 4.83 8.04
CA ASP A 469 -9.63 5.36 6.68
C ASP A 469 -8.24 5.94 6.34
N HIS A 470 -7.49 6.38 7.32
CA HIS A 470 -6.16 6.95 7.17
C HIS A 470 -5.02 5.95 7.46
N LEU A 471 -5.36 4.68 7.67
CA LEU A 471 -4.41 3.60 7.87
C LEU A 471 -4.55 2.53 6.79
N HIS A 472 -3.45 1.86 6.48
CA HIS A 472 -3.47 0.62 5.71
C HIS A 472 -3.68 -0.58 6.65
N CYS A 473 -4.57 -1.48 6.25
CA CYS A 473 -4.72 -2.78 6.87
C CYS A 473 -3.70 -3.75 6.27
N ARG A 474 -2.89 -4.38 7.09
CA ARG A 474 -1.97 -5.45 6.72
C ARG A 474 -2.47 -6.77 7.30
N SER A 475 -2.49 -7.82 6.50
CA SER A 475 -2.82 -9.18 6.95
C SER A 475 -1.55 -9.99 7.07
N PHE A 476 -1.45 -10.73 8.16
CA PHE A 476 -0.33 -11.59 8.48
C PHE A 476 -0.79 -13.03 8.55
N ALA A 477 0.03 -13.95 8.06
CA ALA A 477 -0.16 -15.36 8.21
C ALA A 477 1.20 -16.01 8.54
N VAL A 478 1.33 -16.47 9.77
CA VAL A 478 2.56 -17.05 10.33
C VAL A 478 2.38 -18.55 10.47
N HIS A 479 3.28 -19.32 9.87
CA HIS A 479 3.29 -20.76 10.07
C HIS A 479 3.85 -21.05 11.47
N THR A 480 3.04 -21.72 12.30
CA THR A 480 3.34 -21.98 13.72
C THR A 480 3.70 -23.43 14.00
N MET A 481 3.72 -24.28 12.99
CA MET A 481 4.10 -25.67 13.10
C MET A 481 5.45 -25.92 12.44
N ARG A 482 6.33 -26.57 13.17
CA ARG A 482 7.61 -27.07 12.68
C ARG A 482 7.69 -28.56 12.97
N HIS A 483 7.96 -29.35 11.93
CA HIS A 483 8.05 -30.81 12.06
C HIS A 483 6.86 -31.45 12.82
N GLY A 484 5.66 -30.92 12.62
CA GLY A 484 4.45 -31.42 13.23
C GLY A 484 4.18 -30.93 14.66
N ALA A 485 5.03 -30.09 15.24
CA ALA A 485 4.83 -29.55 16.59
C ALA A 485 4.49 -28.04 16.50
N PRO A 486 3.57 -27.50 17.34
CA PRO A 486 3.34 -26.07 17.45
C PRO A 486 4.60 -25.35 17.90
N LEU A 487 4.97 -24.25 17.24
CA LEU A 487 5.97 -23.33 17.75
C LEU A 487 5.30 -22.45 18.82
N ALA A 488 5.94 -22.30 19.97
CA ALA A 488 5.57 -21.27 20.92
C ALA A 488 5.91 -19.90 20.30
N LEU A 489 4.90 -19.05 20.10
CA LEU A 489 5.03 -17.67 19.64
C LEU A 489 5.11 -16.73 20.83
#